data_499f402bef320cab9f95b34c3c91039e
#
_entry.id   499f402bef320cab9f95b34c3c91039e
#
_cell.length_a   1.000
_cell.length_b   1.000
_cell.length_c   1.000
_cell.angle_alpha   90.00
_cell.angle_beta   90.00
_cell.angle_gamma   90.00
#
_symmetry.space_group_name_H-M   'P 1'
#
loop_
_entity.id
_entity.type
_entity.pdbx_description
1 polymer ?
#
loop_
_entity_poly.entity_id
_entity_poly.type
_entity_poly.pdbx_seq_one_letter_code
_entity_poly.pdbx_strand_id
1 'polypeptide(L)'
;MEEEIGTLLLRRTQRQVELLAAGKVFLERTNLILEEVERAAIDARRAGEGRFGRLSVGFIHSSTYGLLPAIVEHFRRLYPDIVLELHEMSISEQHVALMRGLIDIGLLRLQPAPAELEIQPVMEDPFLVAVSQTHPLAKRESIHLKELAGELMIMFSKRSSPLFHSRVTEMCERANLKPRVVQQATQIH
;
A
#
# COMPACT_ATOMS: atom_id res chain seq x y z
N MET A 1 -21.44 7.49 -29.20
CA MET A 1 -20.76 6.73 -28.12
C MET A 1 -21.58 5.50 -27.72
N GLU A 2 -22.82 5.59 -27.20
CA GLU A 2 -23.63 4.40 -26.83
C GLU A 2 -23.97 3.53 -28.07
N GLU A 3 -24.22 4.15 -29.22
CA GLU A 3 -24.41 3.45 -30.49
C GLU A 3 -23.17 2.69 -30.97
N GLU A 4 -21.98 3.26 -30.77
CA GLU A 4 -20.71 2.64 -31.16
C GLU A 4 -20.36 1.47 -30.24
N ILE A 5 -20.72 1.58 -28.93
CA ILE A 5 -20.48 0.54 -27.93
C ILE A 5 -21.55 -0.56 -28.01
N GLY A 6 -22.71 -0.26 -28.64
CA GLY A 6 -23.82 -1.20 -28.79
C GLY A 6 -24.62 -1.47 -27.53
N THR A 7 -24.46 -0.62 -26.49
CA THR A 7 -25.21 -0.74 -25.23
C THR A 7 -25.44 0.62 -24.57
N LEU A 8 -26.52 0.72 -23.78
CA LEU A 8 -26.78 1.92 -22.99
C LEU A 8 -25.87 1.99 -21.79
N LEU A 9 -25.25 3.14 -21.59
CA LEU A 9 -24.36 3.45 -20.47
C LEU A 9 -25.07 4.25 -19.38
N LEU A 10 -26.05 5.08 -19.79
CA LEU A 10 -26.74 6.01 -18.91
C LEU A 10 -28.25 5.76 -18.94
N ARG A 11 -28.88 5.82 -17.80
CA ARG A 11 -30.32 6.01 -17.66
C ARG A 11 -30.59 7.50 -17.48
N ARG A 12 -31.28 8.09 -18.44
CA ARG A 12 -31.66 9.51 -18.39
C ARG A 12 -33.16 9.63 -18.08
N THR A 13 -33.46 10.31 -16.99
CA THR A 13 -34.84 10.75 -16.67
C THR A 13 -34.88 12.29 -16.72
N GLN A 14 -36.07 12.87 -16.68
CA GLN A 14 -36.21 14.34 -16.72
C GLN A 14 -35.56 15.05 -15.51
N ARG A 15 -35.17 14.32 -14.45
CA ARG A 15 -34.61 14.88 -13.21
C ARG A 15 -33.26 14.30 -12.79
N GLN A 16 -32.83 13.18 -13.38
CA GLN A 16 -31.61 12.50 -12.94
C GLN A 16 -30.94 11.76 -14.11
N VAL A 17 -29.63 11.69 -14.04
CA VAL A 17 -28.79 10.85 -14.90
C VAL A 17 -28.06 9.86 -14.02
N GLU A 18 -28.24 8.57 -14.28
CA GLU A 18 -27.63 7.49 -13.52
C GLU A 18 -26.80 6.60 -14.45
N LEU A 19 -25.65 6.14 -13.95
CA LEU A 19 -24.84 5.14 -14.65
C LEU A 19 -25.46 3.75 -14.51
N LEU A 20 -25.71 3.11 -15.63
CA LEU A 20 -26.05 1.69 -15.69
C LEU A 20 -24.80 0.83 -15.37
N ALA A 21 -24.97 -0.48 -15.17
CA ALA A 21 -23.86 -1.40 -14.92
C ALA A 21 -22.78 -1.31 -16.02
N ALA A 22 -23.20 -1.30 -17.29
CA ALA A 22 -22.29 -1.11 -18.42
C ALA A 22 -21.59 0.26 -18.38
N GLY A 23 -22.31 1.32 -17.97
CA GLY A 23 -21.75 2.67 -17.83
C GLY A 23 -20.67 2.74 -16.73
N LYS A 24 -20.87 2.03 -15.61
CA LYS A 24 -19.85 1.96 -14.54
C LYS A 24 -18.58 1.27 -15.02
N VAL A 25 -18.71 0.13 -15.69
CA VAL A 25 -17.57 -0.61 -16.25
C VAL A 25 -16.86 0.25 -17.31
N PHE A 26 -17.62 0.92 -18.20
CA PHE A 26 -17.04 1.77 -19.22
C PHE A 26 -16.32 2.97 -18.63
N LEU A 27 -16.90 3.64 -17.63
CA LEU A 27 -16.29 4.77 -16.95
C LEU A 27 -14.98 4.37 -16.26
N GLU A 28 -14.98 3.25 -15.54
CA GLU A 28 -13.78 2.72 -14.89
C GLU A 28 -12.66 2.47 -15.91
N ARG A 29 -12.98 1.81 -17.04
CA ARG A 29 -12.00 1.54 -18.10
C ARG A 29 -11.53 2.80 -18.80
N THR A 30 -12.42 3.75 -19.03
CA THR A 30 -12.08 5.03 -19.67
C THR A 30 -11.15 5.87 -18.78
N ASN A 31 -11.41 5.92 -17.49
CA ASN A 31 -10.51 6.62 -16.56
C ASN A 31 -9.11 6.03 -16.61
N LEU A 32 -8.97 4.70 -16.62
CA LEU A 32 -7.67 4.05 -16.77
C LEU A 32 -6.95 4.39 -18.08
N ILE A 33 -7.71 4.48 -19.19
CA ILE A 33 -7.13 4.87 -20.48
C ILE A 33 -6.67 6.33 -20.46
N LEU A 34 -7.45 7.23 -19.86
CA LEU A 34 -7.07 8.64 -19.73
C LEU A 34 -5.80 8.81 -18.87
N GLU A 35 -5.70 8.09 -17.76
CA GLU A 35 -4.50 8.06 -16.94
C GLU A 35 -3.27 7.57 -17.75
N GLU A 36 -3.44 6.55 -18.59
CA GLU A 36 -2.36 6.06 -19.47
C GLU A 36 -1.97 7.08 -20.56
N VAL A 37 -2.93 7.80 -21.13
CA VAL A 37 -2.64 8.87 -22.10
C VAL A 37 -1.84 10.00 -21.44
N GLU A 38 -2.24 10.44 -20.24
CA GLU A 38 -1.51 11.45 -19.50
C GLU A 38 -0.08 10.97 -19.19
N ARG A 39 0.07 9.70 -18.80
CA ARG A 39 1.37 9.10 -18.56
C ARG A 39 2.24 9.04 -19.81
N ALA A 40 1.67 8.61 -20.95
CA ALA A 40 2.41 8.59 -22.23
C ALA A 40 2.91 9.99 -22.62
N ALA A 41 2.10 11.03 -22.39
CA ALA A 41 2.50 12.41 -22.64
C ALA A 41 3.65 12.87 -21.72
N ILE A 42 3.65 12.40 -20.46
CA ILE A 42 4.73 12.67 -19.50
C ILE A 42 6.00 11.94 -19.93
N ASP A 43 5.90 10.67 -20.31
CA ASP A 43 7.05 9.86 -20.73
C ASP A 43 7.68 10.38 -22.02
N ALA A 44 6.86 10.87 -22.97
CA ALA A 44 7.35 11.53 -24.17
C ALA A 44 8.12 12.81 -23.87
N ARG A 45 7.69 13.61 -22.90
CA ARG A 45 8.45 14.79 -22.43
C ARG A 45 9.75 14.40 -21.76
N ARG A 46 9.73 13.35 -20.91
CA ARG A 46 10.94 12.78 -20.26
C ARG A 46 12.01 12.41 -21.29
N ALA A 47 11.59 11.77 -22.38
CA ALA A 47 12.49 11.39 -23.46
C ALA A 47 13.09 12.60 -24.19
N GLY A 48 12.34 13.70 -24.27
CA GLY A 48 12.79 14.93 -24.95
C GLY A 48 13.74 15.83 -24.12
N GLU A 49 13.60 15.81 -22.80
CA GLU A 49 14.31 16.74 -21.90
C GLU A 49 15.56 16.18 -21.21
N GLY A 50 15.82 14.89 -21.29
CA GLY A 50 17.06 14.17 -20.88
C GLY A 50 17.61 14.43 -19.46
N ARG A 51 17.09 15.37 -18.71
CA ARG A 51 17.54 15.79 -17.38
C ARG A 51 16.44 16.02 -16.35
N PHE A 52 15.20 16.17 -16.74
CA PHE A 52 14.04 16.41 -15.87
C PHE A 52 13.12 15.22 -15.96
N GLY A 53 12.79 14.65 -14.85
CA GLY A 53 11.95 13.49 -14.80
C GLY A 53 10.95 13.55 -13.64
N ARG A 54 10.05 12.59 -13.64
CA ARG A 54 9.15 12.31 -12.53
C ARG A 54 9.40 10.89 -12.06
N LEU A 55 9.44 10.69 -10.76
CA LEU A 55 9.47 9.39 -10.12
C LEU A 55 8.23 9.27 -9.24
N SER A 56 7.34 8.33 -9.58
CA SER A 56 6.14 8.05 -8.82
C SER A 56 6.37 6.86 -7.89
N VAL A 57 6.24 7.09 -6.58
CA VAL A 57 6.50 6.11 -5.53
C VAL A 57 5.23 5.83 -4.75
N GLY A 58 4.74 4.59 -4.82
CA GLY A 58 3.72 4.09 -3.91
C GLY A 58 4.35 3.69 -2.57
N PHE A 59 3.66 3.94 -1.47
CA PHE A 59 4.14 3.55 -0.16
C PHE A 59 2.99 3.16 0.78
N ILE A 60 3.27 2.29 1.73
CA ILE A 60 2.33 1.99 2.81
C ILE A 60 2.49 2.98 3.96
N HIS A 61 1.42 3.29 4.66
CA HIS A 61 1.40 4.25 5.76
C HIS A 61 2.57 4.10 6.74
N SER A 62 2.88 2.87 7.15
CA SER A 62 3.96 2.61 8.12
C SER A 62 5.37 3.01 7.64
N SER A 63 5.59 3.18 6.33
CA SER A 63 6.87 3.66 5.79
C SER A 63 7.16 5.12 6.17
N THR A 64 6.12 5.89 6.52
CA THR A 64 6.25 7.31 6.90
C THR A 64 6.96 7.52 8.24
N TYR A 65 6.99 6.49 9.09
CA TYR A 65 7.60 6.59 10.43
C TYR A 65 9.11 6.36 10.46
N GLY A 66 9.74 6.02 9.35
CA GLY A 66 11.17 5.72 9.35
C GLY A 66 11.82 5.82 7.99
N LEU A 67 11.59 4.83 7.15
CA LEU A 67 12.33 4.65 5.88
C LEU A 67 12.05 5.76 4.85
N LEU A 68 10.78 6.10 4.63
CA LEU A 68 10.38 7.03 3.57
C LEU A 68 10.97 8.44 3.73
N PRO A 69 10.94 9.10 4.92
CA PRO A 69 11.53 10.42 5.07
C PRO A 69 13.02 10.45 4.72
N ALA A 70 13.78 9.44 5.17
CA ALA A 70 15.21 9.34 4.90
C ALA A 70 15.50 9.14 3.40
N ILE A 71 14.70 8.30 2.72
CA ILE A 71 14.80 8.10 1.26
C ILE A 71 14.51 9.41 0.53
N VAL A 72 13.41 10.10 0.88
CA VAL A 72 12.99 11.35 0.24
C VAL A 72 14.04 12.43 0.38
N GLU A 73 14.59 12.62 1.59
CA GLU A 73 15.64 13.58 1.86
C GLU A 73 16.90 13.29 1.01
N HIS A 74 17.35 12.04 1.05
CA HIS A 74 18.53 11.62 0.30
C HIS A 74 18.34 11.75 -1.22
N PHE A 75 17.18 11.31 -1.72
CA PHE A 75 16.83 11.36 -3.14
C PHE A 75 16.79 12.81 -3.65
N ARG A 76 16.12 13.74 -2.94
CA ARG A 76 16.03 15.14 -3.33
C ARG A 76 17.40 15.85 -3.35
N ARG A 77 18.30 15.43 -2.47
CA ARG A 77 19.67 15.94 -2.46
C ARG A 77 20.48 15.50 -3.67
N LEU A 78 20.30 14.24 -4.10
CA LEU A 78 21.04 13.67 -5.24
C LEU A 78 20.43 14.03 -6.59
N TYR A 79 19.10 14.17 -6.64
CA TYR A 79 18.34 14.37 -7.86
C TYR A 79 17.36 15.54 -7.71
N PRO A 80 17.86 16.79 -7.56
CA PRO A 80 17.02 17.96 -7.29
C PRO A 80 16.04 18.28 -8.41
N ASP A 81 16.37 17.90 -9.64
CA ASP A 81 15.59 18.17 -10.84
C ASP A 81 14.53 17.09 -11.17
N ILE A 82 14.44 16.04 -10.35
CA ILE A 82 13.42 15.02 -10.49
C ILE A 82 12.23 15.31 -9.58
N VAL A 83 11.04 15.41 -10.15
CA VAL A 83 9.81 15.54 -9.38
C VAL A 83 9.47 14.20 -8.74
N LEU A 84 9.55 14.14 -7.41
CA LEU A 84 9.17 12.96 -6.65
C LEU A 84 7.70 13.07 -6.24
N GLU A 85 6.89 12.15 -6.75
CA GLU A 85 5.48 12.00 -6.38
C GLU A 85 5.31 10.83 -5.43
N LEU A 86 4.62 11.06 -4.32
CA LEU A 86 4.42 10.10 -3.27
C LEU A 86 2.94 9.77 -3.15
N HIS A 87 2.60 8.48 -3.24
CA HIS A 87 1.22 7.98 -3.22
C HIS A 87 1.06 6.98 -2.08
N GLU A 88 0.27 7.35 -1.08
CA GLU A 88 -0.12 6.40 -0.04
C GLU A 88 -1.11 5.39 -0.61
N MET A 89 -0.73 4.12 -0.61
CA MET A 89 -1.49 3.03 -1.20
C MET A 89 -1.35 1.76 -0.37
N SER A 90 -2.41 0.96 -0.32
CA SER A 90 -2.29 -0.41 0.18
C SER A 90 -1.37 -1.24 -0.73
N ILE A 91 -0.87 -2.37 -0.22
CA ILE A 91 0.03 -3.23 -1.01
C ILE A 91 -0.66 -3.76 -2.28
N SER A 92 -1.94 -4.10 -2.20
CA SER A 92 -2.71 -4.57 -3.36
C SER A 92 -2.87 -3.49 -4.43
N GLU A 93 -3.12 -2.25 -4.02
CA GLU A 93 -3.18 -1.10 -4.93
C GLU A 93 -1.82 -0.83 -5.57
N GLN A 94 -0.73 -0.91 -4.80
CA GLN A 94 0.62 -0.76 -5.34
C GLN A 94 0.94 -1.82 -6.40
N HIS A 95 0.60 -3.10 -6.17
CA HIS A 95 0.79 -4.14 -7.18
C HIS A 95 0.05 -3.83 -8.48
N VAL A 96 -1.22 -3.40 -8.40
CA VAL A 96 -2.00 -3.02 -9.57
C VAL A 96 -1.40 -1.80 -10.26
N ALA A 97 -0.99 -0.79 -9.51
CA ALA A 97 -0.41 0.44 -10.03
C ALA A 97 0.95 0.19 -10.71
N LEU A 98 1.81 -0.66 -10.12
CA LEU A 98 3.07 -1.10 -10.72
C LEU A 98 2.85 -1.85 -12.03
N MET A 99 1.95 -2.84 -12.04
CA MET A 99 1.63 -3.62 -13.24
C MET A 99 1.07 -2.76 -14.38
N ARG A 100 0.43 -1.64 -14.06
CA ARG A 100 -0.10 -0.67 -15.03
C ARG A 100 0.89 0.46 -15.33
N GLY A 101 2.04 0.48 -14.68
CA GLY A 101 3.01 1.55 -14.80
C GLY A 101 2.50 2.91 -14.28
N LEU A 102 1.50 2.96 -13.39
CA LEU A 102 1.00 4.18 -12.77
C LEU A 102 1.94 4.70 -11.67
N ILE A 103 2.71 3.82 -11.07
CA ILE A 103 3.84 4.13 -10.20
C ILE A 103 5.07 3.37 -10.68
N ASP A 104 6.25 3.92 -10.42
CA ASP A 104 7.53 3.37 -10.84
C ASP A 104 8.10 2.43 -9.79
N ILE A 105 7.90 2.75 -8.51
CA ILE A 105 8.42 2.01 -7.36
C ILE A 105 7.34 1.87 -6.30
N GLY A 106 7.31 0.73 -5.62
CA GLY A 106 6.49 0.47 -4.45
C GLY A 106 7.33 0.21 -3.21
N LEU A 107 7.07 0.92 -2.12
CA LEU A 107 7.63 0.64 -0.79
C LEU A 107 6.58 -0.10 0.03
N LEU A 108 6.81 -1.38 0.25
CA LEU A 108 5.83 -2.26 0.88
C LEU A 108 6.51 -3.30 1.77
N ARG A 109 5.74 -3.98 2.60
CA ARG A 109 6.22 -5.16 3.32
C ARG A 109 6.26 -6.35 2.38
N LEU A 110 7.31 -7.17 2.52
CA LEU A 110 7.48 -8.36 1.70
C LEU A 110 6.26 -9.29 1.83
N GLN A 111 5.66 -9.56 0.69
CA GLN A 111 4.58 -10.53 0.50
C GLN A 111 4.64 -11.09 -0.93
N PRO A 112 3.93 -12.19 -1.22
CA PRO A 112 3.82 -12.68 -2.59
C PRO A 112 3.36 -11.58 -3.55
N ALA A 113 4.09 -11.42 -4.65
CA ALA A 113 3.82 -10.42 -5.67
C ALA A 113 3.71 -11.09 -7.05
N PRO A 114 3.12 -10.42 -8.04
CA PRO A 114 3.16 -10.84 -9.44
C PRO A 114 4.60 -11.13 -9.89
N ALA A 115 4.76 -12.16 -10.72
CA ALA A 115 6.09 -12.60 -11.18
C ALA A 115 6.81 -11.56 -12.07
N GLU A 116 6.05 -10.64 -12.62
CA GLU A 116 6.53 -9.55 -13.47
C GLU A 116 7.17 -8.41 -12.66
N LEU A 117 6.99 -8.38 -11.34
CA LEU A 117 7.56 -7.37 -10.47
C LEU A 117 8.88 -7.85 -9.86
N GLU A 118 9.92 -7.04 -10.01
CA GLU A 118 11.17 -7.23 -9.29
C GLU A 118 11.03 -6.78 -7.83
N ILE A 119 11.46 -7.63 -6.90
CA ILE A 119 11.42 -7.33 -5.46
C ILE A 119 12.84 -7.29 -4.92
N GLN A 120 13.19 -6.16 -4.31
CA GLN A 120 14.46 -5.98 -3.63
C GLN A 120 14.22 -5.70 -2.13
N PRO A 121 14.66 -6.58 -1.21
CA PRO A 121 14.65 -6.28 0.22
C PRO A 121 15.58 -5.10 0.53
N VAL A 122 15.06 -4.09 1.22
CA VAL A 122 15.83 -2.88 1.58
C VAL A 122 16.08 -2.76 3.07
N MET A 123 15.26 -3.42 3.89
CA MET A 123 15.35 -3.35 5.35
C MET A 123 14.66 -4.57 5.97
N GLU A 124 15.20 -5.02 7.10
CA GLU A 124 14.51 -5.94 8.00
C GLU A 124 13.86 -5.14 9.13
N ASP A 125 12.61 -5.45 9.43
CA ASP A 125 11.83 -4.79 10.48
C ASP A 125 11.41 -5.85 11.51
N PRO A 126 12.01 -5.86 12.72
CA PRO A 126 11.70 -6.84 13.73
C PRO A 126 10.29 -6.63 14.29
N PHE A 127 9.63 -7.72 14.68
CA PHE A 127 8.39 -7.63 15.42
C PHE A 127 8.67 -7.13 16.85
N LEU A 128 7.97 -6.10 17.25
CA LEU A 128 8.02 -5.53 18.58
C LEU A 128 6.67 -5.68 19.27
N VAL A 129 6.71 -5.76 20.60
CA VAL A 129 5.52 -5.70 21.45
C VAL A 129 5.49 -4.34 22.12
N ALA A 130 4.44 -3.58 21.87
CA ALA A 130 4.19 -2.32 22.56
C ALA A 130 3.39 -2.60 23.85
N VAL A 131 3.87 -2.11 24.97
CA VAL A 131 3.20 -2.22 26.27
C VAL A 131 3.18 -0.86 26.97
N SER A 132 2.22 -0.69 27.90
CA SER A 132 2.22 0.51 28.75
C SER A 132 3.53 0.64 29.53
N GLN A 133 3.99 1.87 29.79
CA GLN A 133 5.18 2.14 30.61
C GLN A 133 5.10 1.54 32.02
N THR A 134 3.88 1.34 32.52
CA THR A 134 3.62 0.72 33.83
C THR A 134 3.55 -0.81 33.79
N HIS A 135 3.62 -1.41 32.61
CA HIS A 135 3.53 -2.85 32.45
C HIS A 135 4.80 -3.54 33.01
N PRO A 136 4.70 -4.71 33.66
CA PRO A 136 5.87 -5.43 34.16
C PRO A 136 6.94 -5.71 33.10
N LEU A 137 6.55 -5.93 31.86
CA LEU A 137 7.44 -6.18 30.73
C LEU A 137 8.09 -4.92 30.14
N ALA A 138 7.65 -3.70 30.53
CA ALA A 138 8.10 -2.44 29.91
C ALA A 138 9.61 -2.15 30.10
N LYS A 139 10.23 -2.74 31.11
CA LYS A 139 11.67 -2.56 31.39
C LYS A 139 12.55 -3.61 30.69
N ARG A 140 11.95 -4.53 29.96
CA ARG A 140 12.65 -5.62 29.28
C ARG A 140 13.06 -5.19 27.89
N GLU A 141 14.31 -5.41 27.50
CA GLU A 141 14.79 -5.15 26.14
C GLU A 141 14.25 -6.18 25.14
N SER A 142 14.03 -7.41 25.60
CA SER A 142 13.43 -8.48 24.82
C SER A 142 12.61 -9.41 25.70
N ILE A 143 11.64 -10.06 25.08
CA ILE A 143 10.77 -11.03 25.74
C ILE A 143 10.60 -12.27 24.86
N HIS A 144 10.42 -13.41 25.48
CA HIS A 144 9.92 -14.57 24.76
C HIS A 144 8.41 -14.44 24.54
N LEU A 145 7.95 -14.81 23.36
CA LEU A 145 6.53 -14.68 23.01
C LEU A 145 5.60 -15.43 23.99
N LYS A 146 6.08 -16.50 24.59
CA LYS A 146 5.37 -17.26 25.65
C LYS A 146 5.07 -16.43 26.90
N GLU A 147 5.85 -15.40 27.18
CA GLU A 147 5.66 -14.53 28.35
C GLU A 147 4.41 -13.65 28.21
N LEU A 148 3.85 -13.56 27.01
CA LEU A 148 2.57 -12.91 26.74
C LEU A 148 1.35 -13.81 27.03
N ALA A 149 1.58 -15.02 27.58
CA ALA A 149 0.47 -15.91 27.91
C ALA A 149 -0.43 -15.30 29.00
N GLY A 150 -1.72 -15.18 28.68
CA GLY A 150 -2.70 -14.56 29.57
C GLY A 150 -2.86 -13.05 29.41
N GLU A 151 -1.96 -12.38 28.72
CA GLU A 151 -2.06 -10.96 28.47
C GLU A 151 -3.18 -10.62 27.47
N LEU A 152 -3.81 -9.45 27.68
CA LEU A 152 -4.80 -8.91 26.75
C LEU A 152 -4.08 -8.25 25.58
N MET A 153 -4.36 -8.71 24.37
CA MET A 153 -3.65 -8.27 23.19
C MET A 153 -4.55 -7.44 22.24
N ILE A 154 -3.97 -6.39 21.68
CA ILE A 154 -4.50 -5.68 20.52
C ILE A 154 -3.73 -6.19 19.31
N MET A 155 -4.43 -6.66 18.30
CA MET A 155 -3.81 -7.20 17.08
C MET A 155 -4.34 -6.49 15.84
N PHE A 156 -3.57 -6.55 14.76
CA PHE A 156 -4.06 -6.07 13.47
C PHE A 156 -5.26 -6.90 13.00
N SER A 157 -6.22 -6.20 12.41
CA SER A 157 -7.39 -6.84 11.80
C SER A 157 -6.96 -7.74 10.63
N LYS A 158 -7.49 -8.96 10.60
CA LYS A 158 -7.31 -9.87 9.46
C LYS A 158 -7.83 -9.26 8.16
N ARG A 159 -8.85 -8.40 8.23
CA ARG A 159 -9.45 -7.75 7.06
C ARG A 159 -8.53 -6.69 6.44
N SER A 160 -7.90 -5.86 7.27
CA SER A 160 -7.03 -4.76 6.80
C SER A 160 -5.60 -5.20 6.51
N SER A 161 -5.10 -6.24 7.18
CA SER A 161 -3.72 -6.71 7.04
C SER A 161 -3.65 -8.24 7.13
N PRO A 162 -4.20 -8.99 6.15
CA PRO A 162 -4.35 -10.44 6.24
C PRO A 162 -3.03 -11.17 6.42
N LEU A 163 -1.99 -10.80 5.67
CA LEU A 163 -0.68 -11.47 5.73
C LEU A 163 0.07 -11.15 7.02
N PHE A 164 -0.01 -9.90 7.49
CA PHE A 164 0.59 -9.53 8.78
C PHE A 164 -0.10 -10.28 9.92
N HIS A 165 -1.43 -10.34 9.90
CA HIS A 165 -2.20 -11.10 10.87
C HIS A 165 -1.81 -12.59 10.84
N SER A 166 -1.70 -13.20 9.67
CA SER A 166 -1.28 -14.61 9.54
C SER A 166 0.12 -14.85 10.09
N ARG A 167 1.07 -13.96 9.81
CA ARG A 167 2.44 -14.03 10.34
C ARG A 167 2.47 -14.02 11.87
N VAL A 168 1.76 -13.06 12.47
CA VAL A 168 1.69 -12.97 13.95
C VAL A 168 1.02 -14.21 14.52
N THR A 169 -0.07 -14.70 13.91
CA THR A 169 -0.75 -15.92 14.34
C THR A 169 0.19 -17.13 14.29
N GLU A 170 0.91 -17.32 13.18
CA GLU A 170 1.88 -18.40 13.02
C GLU A 170 3.01 -18.33 14.07
N MET A 171 3.52 -17.13 14.36
CA MET A 171 4.51 -16.95 15.41
C MET A 171 3.96 -17.35 16.80
N CYS A 172 2.71 -16.98 17.08
CA CYS A 172 2.03 -17.39 18.32
C CYS A 172 1.86 -18.92 18.40
N GLU A 173 1.43 -19.55 17.31
CA GLU A 173 1.26 -21.01 17.22
C GLU A 173 2.59 -21.75 17.45
N ARG A 174 3.66 -21.33 16.79
CA ARG A 174 5.01 -21.89 16.98
C ARG A 174 5.52 -21.73 18.41
N ALA A 175 5.11 -20.67 19.10
CA ALA A 175 5.42 -20.45 20.51
C ALA A 175 4.46 -21.17 21.48
N ASN A 176 3.48 -21.92 20.98
CA ASN A 176 2.36 -22.46 21.76
C ASN A 176 1.62 -21.38 22.60
N LEU A 177 1.55 -20.16 22.06
CA LEU A 177 0.82 -19.05 22.65
C LEU A 177 -0.57 -18.94 22.01
N LYS A 178 -1.61 -18.98 22.84
CA LYS A 178 -2.97 -18.64 22.43
C LYS A 178 -3.25 -17.18 22.78
N PRO A 179 -3.18 -16.23 21.83
CA PRO A 179 -3.34 -14.82 22.11
C PRO A 179 -4.80 -14.53 22.54
N ARG A 180 -4.94 -13.76 23.63
CA ARG A 180 -6.24 -13.27 24.10
C ARG A 180 -6.53 -11.91 23.46
N VAL A 181 -7.01 -11.92 22.21
CA VAL A 181 -7.29 -10.70 21.46
C VAL A 181 -8.57 -10.05 21.96
N VAL A 182 -8.48 -8.85 22.48
CA VAL A 182 -9.60 -8.06 23.02
C VAL A 182 -10.00 -6.91 22.10
N GLN A 183 -9.08 -6.50 21.21
CA GLN A 183 -9.34 -5.43 20.25
C GLN A 183 -8.56 -5.67 18.96
N GLN A 184 -9.12 -5.21 17.85
CA GLN A 184 -8.44 -5.17 16.56
C GLN A 184 -8.16 -3.73 16.15
N ALA A 185 -6.96 -3.47 15.63
CA ALA A 185 -6.55 -2.20 15.08
C ALA A 185 -6.32 -2.32 13.56
N THR A 186 -6.52 -1.23 12.85
CA THR A 186 -6.27 -1.15 11.40
C THR A 186 -4.95 -0.50 11.07
N GLN A 187 -4.47 0.37 11.98
CA GLN A 187 -3.22 1.12 11.84
C GLN A 187 -2.52 1.25 13.20
N ILE A 188 -1.23 1.58 13.16
CA ILE A 188 -0.41 1.88 14.35
C ILE A 188 -0.40 3.41 14.51
N HIS A 189 -1.29 3.93 15.29
CA HIS A 189 -1.23 5.29 15.87
C HIS A 189 -2.28 5.46 16.96
#